data_d50dec005df2c3d8e659aca5992169b0
#
_entry.id   d50dec005df2c3d8e659aca5992169b0
#
_cell.length_a   1.000
_cell.length_b   1.000
_cell.length_c   1.000
_cell.angle_alpha   90.00
_cell.angle_beta   90.00
_cell.angle_gamma   90.00
#
_symmetry.space_group_name_H-M   'P 1'
#
loop_
_entity.id
_entity.type
_entity.pdbx_description
1 polymer ?
#
loop_
_entity_poly.entity_id
_entity_poly.type
_entity_poly.pdbx_seq_one_letter_code
_entity_poly.pdbx_strand_id
1 'polypeptide(L)'
;MSKSLALVSGLVVLSLAGCSSQLEKSTATGSYKYLKAEQQPKMQVPDELNQPEFSDEYALPTLGEGADKGLVGRDLRIVSPALVHPLVTGSHVQEGSEGTVVTFDQVDDRQPLSQAIWNAVKSFLDKQNVGISQFDEAQNVLVTDWFVLSEEVEDEDSPWYAWSSDIDAEKKRRFKFMLDVKPHGRTASLRTELVEFEQQLGDNTVTEINDFARHREEVDILNEVISHYEYQIQLDNNRRIAEIRQGLQTEMSFNKDGDPAILVKGQYDVVWPRMLLVLRKLGFDVKDLDKSTGLLFVTFNGDDDGWWNNLFSGDSELLDEGDYRLQIARSGDNTTVTFMDDESQPFTAKEVTDLYDPFSEVMTQDNLDI
;
A
#
# COMPACT_ATOMS: atom_id res chain seq x y z
N MET A 1 -36.31 -34.68 13.34
CA MET A 1 -35.33 -33.61 13.44
C MET A 1 -34.38 -33.48 12.21
N SER A 2 -34.65 -34.11 11.06
CA SER A 2 -33.77 -34.11 9.89
C SER A 2 -34.28 -33.31 8.69
N LYS A 3 -35.49 -32.77 8.71
CA LYS A 3 -36.07 -31.98 7.61
C LYS A 3 -35.85 -30.46 7.74
N SER A 4 -35.56 -29.98 8.94
CA SER A 4 -35.25 -28.53 9.17
C SER A 4 -33.80 -28.16 8.88
N LEU A 5 -32.86 -29.11 8.90
CA LEU A 5 -31.44 -28.85 8.57
C LEU A 5 -31.22 -28.68 7.08
N ALA A 6 -31.99 -29.38 6.23
CA ALA A 6 -31.89 -29.27 4.77
C ALA A 6 -32.44 -27.95 4.24
N LEU A 7 -33.39 -27.32 4.92
CA LEU A 7 -33.96 -26.03 4.52
C LEU A 7 -33.02 -24.85 4.85
N VAL A 8 -32.26 -24.95 5.94
CA VAL A 8 -31.28 -23.92 6.34
C VAL A 8 -30.05 -23.98 5.45
N SER A 9 -29.59 -25.16 5.04
CA SER A 9 -28.48 -25.31 4.09
C SER A 9 -28.81 -24.82 2.69
N GLY A 10 -30.05 -24.91 2.24
CA GLY A 10 -30.50 -24.38 0.95
C GLY A 10 -30.59 -22.85 0.91
N LEU A 11 -30.88 -22.22 2.05
CA LEU A 11 -30.95 -20.74 2.10
C LEU A 11 -29.60 -20.05 2.14
N VAL A 12 -28.58 -20.71 2.66
CA VAL A 12 -27.20 -20.16 2.73
C VAL A 12 -26.49 -20.22 1.38
N VAL A 13 -26.84 -21.18 0.52
CA VAL A 13 -26.24 -21.29 -0.84
C VAL A 13 -26.82 -20.27 -1.81
N LEU A 14 -28.05 -19.77 -1.59
CA LEU A 14 -28.66 -18.74 -2.45
C LEU A 14 -28.16 -17.31 -2.20
N SER A 15 -27.43 -17.08 -1.11
CA SER A 15 -26.91 -15.73 -0.79
C SER A 15 -25.53 -15.43 -1.38
N LEU A 16 -24.92 -16.36 -2.12
CA LEU A 16 -23.57 -16.19 -2.74
C LEU A 16 -23.60 -15.90 -4.25
N ALA A 17 -24.79 -15.81 -4.86
CA ALA A 17 -24.93 -15.52 -6.29
C ALA A 17 -25.07 -14.01 -6.63
N GLY A 18 -24.46 -13.13 -5.83
CA GLY A 18 -24.55 -11.69 -5.98
C GLY A 18 -23.32 -11.03 -6.59
N CYS A 19 -22.57 -11.70 -7.46
CA CYS A 19 -21.54 -11.05 -8.29
C CYS A 19 -22.18 -10.63 -9.61
N SER A 20 -22.88 -9.48 -9.63
CA SER A 20 -23.19 -8.83 -10.89
C SER A 20 -21.89 -8.37 -11.54
N SER A 21 -21.69 -8.74 -12.82
CA SER A 21 -20.52 -8.34 -13.59
C SER A 21 -20.35 -6.80 -13.59
N GLN A 22 -19.13 -6.31 -13.58
CA GLN A 22 -18.88 -4.86 -13.62
C GLN A 22 -19.46 -4.21 -14.89
N LEU A 23 -19.67 -4.98 -15.96
CA LEU A 23 -20.30 -4.50 -17.19
C LEU A 23 -21.77 -4.08 -17.00
N GLU A 24 -22.56 -4.84 -16.22
CA GLU A 24 -23.97 -4.49 -15.95
C GLU A 24 -24.14 -3.17 -15.18
N LYS A 25 -23.17 -2.83 -14.30
CA LYS A 25 -23.20 -1.60 -13.49
C LYS A 25 -22.85 -0.35 -14.27
N SER A 26 -22.35 -0.46 -15.48
CA SER A 26 -21.91 0.66 -16.30
C SER A 26 -22.92 1.08 -17.39
N THR A 27 -23.98 0.31 -17.60
CA THR A 27 -25.03 0.63 -18.59
C THR A 27 -26.08 1.58 -18.02
N ALA A 28 -26.55 2.52 -18.85
CA ALA A 28 -27.62 3.43 -18.47
C ALA A 28 -28.93 2.67 -18.30
N THR A 29 -29.62 2.89 -17.18
CA THR A 29 -30.93 2.31 -16.91
C THR A 29 -32.02 3.39 -16.96
N GLY A 30 -33.20 3.08 -17.48
CA GLY A 30 -34.34 3.98 -17.48
C GLY A 30 -35.20 3.91 -18.74
N SER A 31 -36.02 4.95 -18.94
CA SER A 31 -36.88 5.05 -20.10
C SER A 31 -36.14 5.73 -21.25
N TYR A 32 -35.98 5.03 -22.35
CA TYR A 32 -35.31 5.55 -23.56
C TYR A 32 -36.30 6.24 -24.52
N LYS A 33 -37.45 6.74 -24.03
CA LYS A 33 -38.46 7.44 -24.84
C LYS A 33 -37.91 8.68 -25.52
N TYR A 34 -36.90 9.32 -24.94
CA TYR A 34 -36.24 10.49 -25.52
C TYR A 34 -35.57 10.21 -26.86
N LEU A 35 -35.19 8.96 -27.18
CA LEU A 35 -34.62 8.59 -28.48
C LEU A 35 -35.59 8.72 -29.62
N LYS A 36 -36.91 8.75 -29.31
CA LYS A 36 -38.01 8.95 -30.28
C LYS A 36 -38.46 10.39 -30.32
N ALA A 37 -37.85 11.28 -29.55
CA ALA A 37 -38.21 12.69 -29.56
C ALA A 37 -37.72 13.35 -30.84
N GLU A 38 -38.62 14.00 -31.54
CA GLU A 38 -38.32 14.78 -32.73
C GLU A 38 -38.31 16.27 -32.40
N GLN A 39 -37.34 16.98 -32.94
CA GLN A 39 -37.26 18.43 -32.75
C GLN A 39 -38.42 19.08 -33.51
N GLN A 40 -39.27 19.80 -32.79
CA GLN A 40 -40.33 20.55 -33.42
C GLN A 40 -39.73 21.68 -34.27
N PRO A 41 -40.35 21.98 -35.46
CA PRO A 41 -39.91 23.09 -36.28
C PRO A 41 -40.03 24.41 -35.50
N LYS A 42 -39.06 25.30 -35.69
CA LYS A 42 -39.10 26.64 -35.10
C LYS A 42 -40.38 27.36 -35.50
N MET A 43 -40.99 28.10 -34.57
CA MET A 43 -42.13 28.92 -34.83
C MET A 43 -41.81 29.91 -35.96
N GLN A 44 -42.64 29.90 -37.02
CA GLN A 44 -42.54 30.87 -38.10
C GLN A 44 -43.41 32.05 -37.73
N VAL A 45 -42.83 33.22 -37.61
CA VAL A 45 -43.51 34.47 -37.35
C VAL A 45 -43.69 35.15 -38.71
N PRO A 46 -44.95 35.56 -39.11
CA PRO A 46 -45.17 36.31 -40.33
C PRO A 46 -44.33 37.60 -40.33
N ASP A 47 -43.90 38.03 -41.54
CA ASP A 47 -43.02 39.18 -41.72
C ASP A 47 -43.61 40.51 -41.23
N GLU A 48 -44.95 40.58 -41.10
CA GLU A 48 -45.66 41.74 -40.60
C GLU A 48 -45.68 41.87 -39.07
N LEU A 49 -45.21 40.87 -38.34
CA LEU A 49 -45.20 40.85 -36.87
C LEU A 49 -43.78 40.98 -36.32
N ASN A 50 -43.68 41.59 -35.14
CA ASN A 50 -42.40 41.66 -34.43
C ASN A 50 -41.92 40.27 -34.06
N GLN A 51 -40.65 39.99 -34.36
CA GLN A 51 -40.01 38.74 -33.98
C GLN A 51 -39.90 38.67 -32.44
N PRO A 52 -40.33 37.59 -31.79
CA PRO A 52 -40.11 37.39 -30.36
C PRO A 52 -38.62 37.28 -30.07
N GLU A 53 -38.19 37.81 -28.93
CA GLU A 53 -36.84 37.54 -28.40
C GLU A 53 -36.78 36.07 -27.94
N PHE A 54 -36.03 35.24 -28.69
CA PHE A 54 -35.77 33.88 -28.30
C PHE A 54 -34.59 33.88 -27.31
N SER A 55 -34.78 33.24 -26.14
CA SER A 55 -33.73 33.04 -25.18
C SER A 55 -32.87 31.82 -25.58
N ASP A 56 -31.58 32.00 -25.59
CA ASP A 56 -30.60 30.91 -25.78
C ASP A 56 -30.22 30.23 -24.49
N GLU A 57 -30.87 30.56 -23.36
CA GLU A 57 -30.55 30.03 -22.02
C GLU A 57 -30.57 28.50 -21.95
N TYR A 58 -31.41 27.86 -22.77
CA TYR A 58 -31.52 26.40 -22.86
C TYR A 58 -31.07 25.86 -24.21
N ALA A 59 -30.25 26.61 -24.93
CA ALA A 59 -29.68 26.13 -26.19
C ALA A 59 -28.73 24.93 -25.91
N LEU A 60 -29.02 23.80 -26.57
CA LEU A 60 -28.14 22.65 -26.48
C LEU A 60 -26.87 22.93 -27.29
N PRO A 61 -25.68 22.64 -26.73
CA PRO A 61 -24.43 22.75 -27.49
C PRO A 61 -24.46 21.78 -28.68
N THR A 62 -23.89 22.19 -29.79
CA THR A 62 -23.71 21.30 -30.95
C THR A 62 -22.68 20.22 -30.60
N LEU A 63 -22.94 18.98 -31.07
CA LEU A 63 -21.96 17.89 -30.90
C LEU A 63 -20.65 18.30 -31.60
N GLY A 64 -19.52 18.12 -30.89
CA GLY A 64 -18.20 18.37 -31.45
C GLY A 64 -17.89 17.45 -32.64
N GLU A 65 -16.92 17.85 -33.46
CA GLU A 65 -16.37 16.98 -34.51
C GLU A 65 -15.74 15.77 -33.85
N GLY A 66 -16.15 14.54 -34.21
CA GLY A 66 -15.66 13.29 -33.60
C GLY A 66 -16.50 12.79 -32.42
N ALA A 67 -17.57 13.46 -32.01
CA ALA A 67 -18.48 12.91 -31.02
C ALA A 67 -19.13 11.60 -31.51
N ASP A 68 -19.01 10.55 -30.69
CA ASP A 68 -19.63 9.26 -31.01
C ASP A 68 -21.14 9.37 -30.90
N LYS A 69 -21.81 9.29 -32.05
CA LYS A 69 -23.27 9.41 -32.16
C LYS A 69 -23.99 8.10 -31.79
N GLY A 70 -23.27 7.01 -31.61
CA GLY A 70 -23.81 5.69 -31.29
C GLY A 70 -24.07 5.47 -29.80
N LEU A 71 -23.43 6.25 -28.92
CA LEU A 71 -23.55 6.08 -27.47
C LEU A 71 -24.79 6.78 -26.91
N VAL A 72 -25.95 6.19 -27.17
CA VAL A 72 -27.25 6.69 -26.68
C VAL A 72 -28.11 5.55 -26.16
N GLY A 73 -28.99 5.81 -25.21
CA GLY A 73 -29.89 4.80 -24.66
C GLY A 73 -29.19 3.71 -23.91
N ARG A 74 -29.36 2.46 -24.28
CA ARG A 74 -28.74 1.30 -23.65
C ARG A 74 -27.22 1.21 -23.92
N ASP A 75 -26.78 1.76 -25.04
CA ASP A 75 -25.38 1.76 -25.42
C ASP A 75 -24.55 2.80 -24.65
N LEU A 76 -25.26 3.72 -23.95
CA LEU A 76 -24.62 4.73 -23.12
C LEU A 76 -24.01 4.08 -21.86
N ARG A 77 -22.70 4.06 -21.79
CA ARG A 77 -21.97 3.63 -20.61
C ARG A 77 -21.75 4.82 -19.67
N ILE A 78 -22.28 4.70 -18.45
CA ILE A 78 -22.07 5.68 -17.38
C ILE A 78 -21.08 5.07 -16.39
N VAL A 79 -19.87 5.57 -16.39
CA VAL A 79 -18.82 5.13 -15.50
C VAL A 79 -18.31 6.28 -14.65
N SER A 80 -17.94 6.00 -13.41
CA SER A 80 -17.30 6.99 -12.56
C SER A 80 -15.94 7.40 -13.14
N PRO A 81 -15.50 8.66 -12.93
CA PRO A 81 -14.14 9.05 -13.25
C PRO A 81 -13.13 8.11 -12.56
N ALA A 82 -12.11 7.69 -13.30
CA ALA A 82 -11.01 6.94 -12.72
C ALA A 82 -10.12 7.92 -11.94
N LEU A 83 -9.92 7.65 -10.65
CA LEU A 83 -9.07 8.44 -9.77
C LEU A 83 -7.99 7.55 -9.18
N VAL A 84 -6.79 8.08 -9.05
CA VAL A 84 -5.70 7.40 -8.35
C VAL A 84 -5.80 7.68 -6.86
N HIS A 85 -5.60 6.64 -6.06
CA HIS A 85 -5.64 6.69 -4.61
C HIS A 85 -4.23 6.75 -4.02
N PRO A 86 -3.83 7.85 -3.33
CA PRO A 86 -2.54 7.94 -2.67
C PRO A 86 -2.57 7.13 -1.36
N LEU A 87 -2.50 5.80 -1.45
CA LEU A 87 -2.60 4.90 -0.30
C LEU A 87 -1.30 4.80 0.49
N VAL A 88 -0.17 4.93 -0.19
CA VAL A 88 1.16 4.81 0.44
C VAL A 88 1.47 6.06 1.25
N THR A 89 1.94 5.89 2.48
CA THR A 89 2.38 7.01 3.33
C THR A 89 3.46 7.84 2.62
N GLY A 90 3.26 9.16 2.55
CA GLY A 90 4.13 10.08 1.80
C GLY A 90 3.83 10.13 0.31
N SER A 91 2.77 9.48 -0.18
CA SER A 91 2.35 9.62 -1.57
C SER A 91 1.31 10.72 -1.77
N HIS A 92 1.35 11.35 -2.93
CA HIS A 92 0.36 12.32 -3.37
C HIS A 92 0.13 12.23 -4.88
N VAL A 93 -1.06 12.57 -5.34
CA VAL A 93 -1.45 12.49 -6.74
C VAL A 93 -1.38 13.87 -7.36
N GLN A 94 -0.79 13.92 -8.56
CA GLN A 94 -0.83 15.10 -9.41
C GLN A 94 -1.60 14.73 -10.68
N GLU A 95 -2.77 15.30 -10.83
CA GLU A 95 -3.55 15.20 -12.06
C GLU A 95 -3.19 16.37 -12.97
N GLY A 96 -2.88 16.07 -14.23
CA GLY A 96 -2.47 17.06 -15.20
C GLY A 96 -2.88 16.68 -16.63
N SER A 97 -2.60 17.57 -17.58
CA SER A 97 -2.89 17.35 -19.00
C SER A 97 -2.08 16.19 -19.63
N GLU A 98 -1.03 15.74 -18.98
CA GLU A 98 -0.14 14.66 -19.47
C GLU A 98 -0.44 13.29 -18.82
N GLY A 99 -1.60 13.14 -18.16
CA GLY A 99 -2.01 11.93 -17.48
C GLY A 99 -1.84 12.01 -15.97
N THR A 100 -2.13 10.89 -15.28
CA THR A 100 -2.08 10.80 -13.83
C THR A 100 -0.70 10.35 -13.37
N VAL A 101 -0.15 11.10 -12.41
CA VAL A 101 1.17 10.86 -11.82
C VAL A 101 1.02 10.71 -10.31
N VAL A 102 1.61 9.64 -9.76
CA VAL A 102 1.75 9.49 -8.32
C VAL A 102 3.17 9.81 -7.91
N THR A 103 3.30 10.76 -7.00
CA THR A 103 4.58 11.15 -6.43
C THR A 103 4.71 10.55 -5.05
N PHE A 104 5.87 9.98 -4.75
CA PHE A 104 6.23 9.39 -3.48
C PHE A 104 7.38 10.19 -2.87
N ASP A 105 7.27 10.51 -1.59
CA ASP A 105 8.36 11.04 -0.77
C ASP A 105 8.91 9.93 0.11
N GLN A 106 10.24 9.89 0.26
CA GLN A 106 10.90 8.88 1.06
C GLN A 106 10.62 9.08 2.54
N VAL A 107 9.95 8.12 3.13
CA VAL A 107 9.64 8.08 4.57
C VAL A 107 10.66 7.22 5.32
N ASP A 108 11.23 6.22 4.65
CA ASP A 108 12.16 5.25 5.22
C ASP A 108 13.48 5.26 4.45
N ASP A 109 14.59 5.44 5.17
CA ASP A 109 15.94 5.54 4.59
C ASP A 109 16.66 4.17 4.45
N ARG A 110 15.98 3.05 4.69
CA ARG A 110 16.58 1.70 4.62
C ARG A 110 17.01 1.29 3.22
N GLN A 111 16.32 1.77 2.20
CA GLN A 111 16.64 1.53 0.80
C GLN A 111 16.34 2.79 -0.02
N PRO A 112 17.02 2.98 -1.17
CA PRO A 112 16.69 4.08 -2.07
C PRO A 112 15.24 3.99 -2.55
N LEU A 113 14.55 5.14 -2.60
CA LEU A 113 13.13 5.22 -2.98
C LEU A 113 12.85 4.60 -4.35
N SER A 114 13.72 4.88 -5.34
CA SER A 114 13.60 4.31 -6.68
C SER A 114 13.63 2.78 -6.68
N GLN A 115 14.50 2.19 -5.87
CA GLN A 115 14.60 0.74 -5.73
C GLN A 115 13.35 0.15 -5.06
N ALA A 116 12.83 0.84 -4.02
CA ALA A 116 11.60 0.42 -3.34
C ALA A 116 10.41 0.37 -4.33
N ILE A 117 10.24 1.42 -5.13
CA ILE A 117 9.15 1.51 -6.12
C ILE A 117 9.31 0.43 -7.19
N TRP A 118 10.53 0.24 -7.76
CA TRP A 118 10.75 -0.80 -8.76
C TRP A 118 10.56 -2.21 -8.22
N ASN A 119 10.94 -2.46 -6.97
CA ASN A 119 10.68 -3.75 -6.32
C ASN A 119 9.18 -4.00 -6.16
N ALA A 120 8.40 -2.97 -5.81
CA ALA A 120 6.95 -3.07 -5.72
C ALA A 120 6.31 -3.36 -7.09
N VAL A 121 6.72 -2.64 -8.15
CA VAL A 121 6.22 -2.90 -9.53
C VAL A 121 6.56 -4.32 -9.97
N LYS A 122 7.81 -4.76 -9.81
CA LYS A 122 8.25 -6.11 -10.21
C LYS A 122 7.52 -7.19 -9.42
N SER A 123 7.41 -7.03 -8.09
CA SER A 123 6.67 -7.96 -7.23
C SER A 123 5.18 -8.02 -7.56
N PHE A 124 4.59 -6.91 -7.97
CA PHE A 124 3.21 -6.86 -8.45
C PHE A 124 3.06 -7.69 -9.76
N LEU A 125 3.95 -7.49 -10.73
CA LEU A 125 3.95 -8.23 -11.98
C LEU A 125 4.12 -9.74 -11.76
N ASP A 126 5.05 -10.14 -10.89
CA ASP A 126 5.25 -11.53 -10.50
C ASP A 126 3.97 -12.14 -9.89
N LYS A 127 3.29 -11.40 -9.01
CA LYS A 127 2.02 -11.83 -8.41
C LYS A 127 0.92 -12.01 -9.45
N GLN A 128 0.91 -11.19 -10.49
CA GLN A 128 -0.04 -11.27 -11.60
C GLN A 128 0.37 -12.30 -12.69
N ASN A 129 1.52 -12.97 -12.53
CA ASN A 129 2.14 -13.85 -13.52
C ASN A 129 2.38 -13.15 -14.87
N VAL A 130 2.72 -11.88 -14.83
CA VAL A 130 3.03 -11.06 -16.00
C VAL A 130 4.53 -10.84 -16.11
N GLY A 131 5.10 -11.19 -17.26
CA GLY A 131 6.51 -10.99 -17.53
C GLY A 131 6.88 -9.52 -17.75
N ILE A 132 8.19 -9.26 -17.79
CA ILE A 132 8.77 -7.99 -18.15
C ILE A 132 9.36 -8.11 -19.55
N SER A 133 8.79 -7.39 -20.51
CA SER A 133 9.27 -7.38 -21.89
C SER A 133 10.55 -6.57 -22.03
N GLN A 134 10.65 -5.43 -21.32
CA GLN A 134 11.84 -4.58 -21.33
C GLN A 134 11.97 -3.87 -19.98
N PHE A 135 13.20 -3.79 -19.48
CA PHE A 135 13.55 -2.93 -18.36
C PHE A 135 14.85 -2.17 -18.64
N ASP A 136 14.75 -0.85 -18.67
CA ASP A 136 15.90 0.07 -18.80
C ASP A 136 16.07 0.83 -17.49
N GLU A 137 17.03 0.38 -16.69
CA GLU A 137 17.30 0.98 -15.38
C GLU A 137 17.90 2.40 -15.51
N ALA A 138 18.63 2.67 -16.58
CA ALA A 138 19.26 3.98 -16.80
C ALA A 138 18.21 5.06 -17.17
N GLN A 139 17.18 4.67 -17.90
CA GLN A 139 16.07 5.55 -18.28
C GLN A 139 14.88 5.45 -17.29
N ASN A 140 14.94 4.55 -16.31
CA ASN A 140 13.86 4.29 -15.39
C ASN A 140 12.54 3.96 -16.10
N VAL A 141 12.59 3.04 -17.08
CA VAL A 141 11.44 2.61 -17.88
C VAL A 141 11.31 1.10 -17.83
N LEU A 142 10.09 0.62 -17.57
CA LEU A 142 9.73 -0.79 -17.61
C LEU A 142 8.53 -0.98 -18.54
N VAL A 143 8.60 -1.96 -19.46
CA VAL A 143 7.49 -2.38 -20.31
C VAL A 143 7.12 -3.81 -19.94
N THR A 144 5.83 -4.05 -19.71
CA THR A 144 5.31 -5.36 -19.32
C THR A 144 5.11 -6.27 -20.53
N ASP A 145 4.99 -7.56 -20.29
CA ASP A 145 4.29 -8.45 -21.17
C ASP A 145 2.77 -8.23 -21.09
N TRP A 146 1.99 -9.10 -21.72
CA TRP A 146 0.55 -8.99 -21.78
C TRP A 146 -0.11 -9.37 -20.44
N PHE A 147 -0.92 -8.47 -19.92
CA PHE A 147 -1.97 -8.83 -18.96
C PHE A 147 -3.13 -9.42 -19.74
N VAL A 148 -3.49 -10.64 -19.47
CA VAL A 148 -4.59 -11.34 -20.12
C VAL A 148 -5.68 -11.60 -19.11
N LEU A 149 -6.86 -11.07 -19.39
CA LEU A 149 -8.07 -11.32 -18.61
C LEU A 149 -9.07 -12.02 -19.52
N SER A 150 -9.47 -13.22 -19.14
CA SER A 150 -10.47 -14.00 -19.87
C SER A 150 -11.70 -14.16 -18.97
N GLU A 151 -12.86 -13.78 -19.45
CA GLU A 151 -14.14 -13.88 -18.76
C GLU A 151 -15.17 -14.46 -19.72
N GLU A 152 -16.08 -15.29 -19.19
CA GLU A 152 -17.30 -15.69 -19.89
C GLU A 152 -18.37 -14.63 -19.63
N VAL A 153 -18.89 -14.02 -20.67
CA VAL A 153 -19.92 -12.97 -20.59
C VAL A 153 -21.22 -13.50 -21.15
N GLU A 154 -22.32 -13.33 -20.40
CA GLU A 154 -23.65 -13.69 -20.88
C GLU A 154 -24.01 -12.86 -22.13
N ASP A 155 -24.47 -13.54 -23.20
CA ASP A 155 -24.99 -12.90 -24.40
C ASP A 155 -26.42 -12.41 -24.14
N GLU A 156 -26.58 -11.11 -23.90
CA GLU A 156 -27.90 -10.48 -23.66
C GLU A 156 -28.88 -10.62 -24.83
N ASP A 157 -28.41 -10.86 -26.05
CA ASP A 157 -29.23 -11.07 -27.23
C ASP A 157 -29.65 -12.53 -27.44
N SER A 158 -29.19 -13.43 -26.57
CA SER A 158 -29.56 -14.85 -26.66
C SER A 158 -31.02 -15.08 -26.32
N PRO A 159 -31.73 -15.90 -27.10
CA PRO A 159 -33.10 -16.27 -26.78
C PRO A 159 -33.20 -16.94 -25.41
N TRP A 160 -34.22 -16.65 -24.60
CA TRP A 160 -34.47 -17.21 -23.27
C TRP A 160 -34.41 -18.75 -23.14
N TYR A 161 -34.38 -19.46 -24.28
CA TYR A 161 -34.28 -20.91 -24.36
C TYR A 161 -32.89 -21.41 -24.81
N ALA A 162 -31.93 -20.51 -25.04
CA ALA A 162 -30.55 -20.90 -25.36
C ALA A 162 -29.83 -21.33 -24.05
N TRP A 163 -29.37 -22.56 -24.03
CA TRP A 163 -28.74 -23.20 -22.86
C TRP A 163 -27.25 -22.88 -22.70
N SER A 164 -26.65 -22.13 -23.57
CA SER A 164 -25.31 -21.58 -23.47
C SER A 164 -25.22 -20.36 -24.40
N SER A 165 -25.28 -19.22 -23.80
CA SER A 165 -25.12 -17.95 -24.48
C SER A 165 -23.88 -17.20 -23.98
N ASP A 166 -22.94 -17.94 -23.41
CA ASP A 166 -21.72 -17.35 -22.91
C ASP A 166 -20.81 -17.02 -24.10
N ILE A 167 -20.39 -15.76 -24.16
CA ILE A 167 -19.42 -15.28 -25.14
C ILE A 167 -18.07 -15.20 -24.42
N ASP A 168 -17.07 -15.83 -25.02
CA ASP A 168 -15.70 -15.70 -24.56
C ASP A 168 -15.24 -14.24 -24.75
N ALA A 169 -14.96 -13.56 -23.66
CA ALA A 169 -14.36 -12.24 -23.66
C ALA A 169 -12.90 -12.35 -23.21
N GLU A 170 -12.00 -11.92 -24.05
CA GLU A 170 -10.58 -11.85 -23.73
C GLU A 170 -10.11 -10.41 -23.86
N LYS A 171 -9.44 -9.90 -22.81
CA LYS A 171 -8.89 -8.55 -22.78
C LYS A 171 -7.38 -8.62 -22.50
N LYS A 172 -6.60 -8.08 -23.42
CA LYS A 172 -5.14 -8.05 -23.33
C LYS A 172 -4.66 -6.62 -23.25
N ARG A 173 -3.71 -6.35 -22.35
CA ARG A 173 -3.16 -5.01 -22.11
C ARG A 173 -1.67 -5.10 -21.88
N ARG A 174 -0.92 -4.15 -22.42
CA ARG A 174 0.51 -3.95 -22.12
C ARG A 174 0.73 -2.54 -21.62
N PHE A 175 1.51 -2.42 -20.58
CA PHE A 175 1.78 -1.14 -19.95
C PHE A 175 3.26 -0.81 -19.94
N LYS A 176 3.53 0.49 -19.96
CA LYS A 176 4.85 1.07 -19.75
C LYS A 176 4.81 1.89 -18.48
N PHE A 177 5.68 1.55 -17.53
CA PHE A 177 5.90 2.29 -16.30
C PHE A 177 7.13 3.18 -16.47
N MET A 178 7.01 4.43 -16.03
CA MET A 178 8.07 5.43 -16.09
C MET A 178 8.23 6.05 -14.71
N LEU A 179 9.48 6.08 -14.20
CA LEU A 179 9.81 6.63 -12.90
C LEU A 179 10.72 7.85 -13.06
N ASP A 180 10.22 9.03 -12.69
CA ASP A 180 11.03 10.25 -12.62
C ASP A 180 11.55 10.43 -11.19
N VAL A 181 12.86 10.32 -11.00
CA VAL A 181 13.51 10.46 -9.70
C VAL A 181 14.16 11.83 -9.61
N LYS A 182 13.80 12.60 -8.58
CA LYS A 182 14.43 13.92 -8.37
C LYS A 182 15.91 13.76 -8.00
N PRO A 183 16.77 14.75 -8.32
CA PRO A 183 18.23 14.65 -8.14
C PRO A 183 18.68 14.33 -6.71
N HIS A 184 17.90 14.70 -5.70
CA HIS A 184 18.18 14.36 -4.29
C HIS A 184 17.78 12.91 -3.91
N GLY A 185 17.16 12.16 -4.80
CA GLY A 185 16.78 10.74 -4.62
C GLY A 185 15.65 10.45 -3.65
N ARG A 186 15.10 11.46 -2.96
CA ARG A 186 14.09 11.30 -1.90
C ARG A 186 12.64 11.54 -2.37
N THR A 187 12.46 11.94 -3.61
CA THR A 187 11.15 12.12 -4.24
C THR A 187 11.20 11.48 -5.61
N ALA A 188 10.18 10.68 -5.93
CA ALA A 188 10.05 10.01 -7.22
C ALA A 188 8.59 9.99 -7.67
N SER A 189 8.36 10.13 -8.97
CA SER A 189 7.03 10.16 -9.57
C SER A 189 6.86 8.99 -10.52
N LEU A 190 5.86 8.15 -10.29
CA LEU A 190 5.51 7.01 -11.13
C LEU A 190 4.34 7.36 -12.04
N ARG A 191 4.50 7.09 -13.33
CA ARG A 191 3.46 7.23 -14.35
C ARG A 191 3.33 5.93 -15.13
N THR A 192 2.11 5.66 -15.59
CA THR A 192 1.80 4.50 -16.42
C THR A 192 1.22 4.95 -17.74
N GLU A 193 1.56 4.24 -18.81
CA GLU A 193 1.06 4.44 -20.16
C GLU A 193 0.57 3.09 -20.72
N LEU A 194 -0.63 3.03 -21.26
CA LEU A 194 -1.13 1.88 -22.00
C LEU A 194 -0.51 1.85 -23.40
N VAL A 195 0.36 0.88 -23.64
CA VAL A 195 1.12 0.77 -24.92
C VAL A 195 0.32 0.02 -25.97
N GLU A 196 -0.28 -1.11 -25.59
CA GLU A 196 -1.04 -1.97 -26.48
C GLU A 196 -2.31 -2.43 -25.77
N PHE A 197 -3.38 -2.52 -26.56
CA PHE A 197 -4.70 -2.96 -26.10
C PHE A 197 -5.31 -3.88 -27.17
N GLU A 198 -5.88 -5.00 -26.73
CA GLU A 198 -6.66 -5.90 -27.56
C GLU A 198 -7.82 -6.42 -26.70
N GLN A 199 -9.04 -6.29 -27.21
CA GLN A 199 -10.23 -6.87 -26.59
C GLN A 199 -10.96 -7.70 -27.64
N GLN A 200 -11.15 -8.98 -27.37
CA GLN A 200 -11.94 -9.88 -28.17
C GLN A 200 -13.25 -10.15 -27.43
N LEU A 201 -14.35 -10.03 -28.17
CA LEU A 201 -15.69 -10.35 -27.70
C LEU A 201 -16.35 -11.23 -28.78
N GLY A 202 -16.38 -12.53 -28.58
CA GLY A 202 -16.74 -13.49 -29.63
C GLY A 202 -15.87 -13.31 -30.87
N ASP A 203 -16.48 -13.04 -32.02
CA ASP A 203 -15.80 -12.83 -33.31
C ASP A 203 -15.28 -11.38 -33.50
N ASN A 204 -15.60 -10.47 -32.61
CA ASN A 204 -15.22 -9.06 -32.73
C ASN A 204 -13.93 -8.76 -31.94
N THR A 205 -12.97 -8.12 -32.61
CA THR A 205 -11.71 -7.67 -31.99
C THR A 205 -11.62 -6.15 -32.07
N VAL A 206 -11.35 -5.52 -30.93
CA VAL A 206 -11.11 -4.08 -30.77
C VAL A 206 -9.67 -3.88 -30.32
N THR A 207 -8.91 -3.09 -31.05
CA THR A 207 -7.49 -2.76 -30.74
C THR A 207 -7.28 -1.28 -30.42
N GLU A 208 -8.27 -0.43 -30.72
CA GLU A 208 -8.22 0.99 -30.45
C GLU A 208 -9.33 1.39 -29.47
N ILE A 209 -8.96 2.13 -28.45
CA ILE A 209 -9.88 2.68 -27.46
C ILE A 209 -9.70 4.20 -27.40
N ASN A 210 -10.78 4.91 -27.01
CA ASN A 210 -10.73 6.35 -26.87
C ASN A 210 -9.88 6.77 -25.65
N ASP A 211 -9.52 8.05 -25.59
CA ASP A 211 -8.63 8.58 -24.55
C ASP A 211 -9.19 8.39 -23.14
N PHE A 212 -10.50 8.46 -22.96
CA PHE A 212 -11.14 8.22 -21.66
C PHE A 212 -10.97 6.77 -21.19
N ALA A 213 -11.20 5.80 -22.09
CA ALA A 213 -11.00 4.38 -21.78
C ALA A 213 -9.53 4.06 -21.54
N ARG A 214 -8.62 4.65 -22.35
CA ARG A 214 -7.17 4.54 -22.16
C ARG A 214 -6.75 5.03 -20.78
N HIS A 215 -7.14 6.24 -20.42
CA HIS A 215 -6.84 6.82 -19.12
C HIS A 215 -7.35 5.96 -17.97
N ARG A 216 -8.53 5.38 -18.10
CA ARG A 216 -9.08 4.47 -17.10
C ARG A 216 -8.21 3.24 -16.91
N GLU A 217 -7.77 2.57 -17.98
CA GLU A 217 -6.86 1.42 -17.89
C GLU A 217 -5.53 1.77 -17.21
N GLU A 218 -5.01 2.96 -17.50
CA GLU A 218 -3.77 3.47 -16.89
C GLU A 218 -3.93 3.75 -15.39
N VAL A 219 -5.05 4.33 -14.99
CA VAL A 219 -5.37 4.59 -13.58
C VAL A 219 -5.62 3.29 -12.82
N ASP A 220 -6.36 2.36 -13.41
CA ASP A 220 -6.69 1.09 -12.78
C ASP A 220 -5.42 0.28 -12.47
N ILE A 221 -4.52 0.12 -13.42
CA ILE A 221 -3.25 -0.61 -13.19
C ILE A 221 -2.34 0.13 -12.19
N LEU A 222 -2.33 1.47 -12.22
CA LEU A 222 -1.54 2.26 -11.29
C LEU A 222 -2.07 2.10 -9.84
N ASN A 223 -3.39 2.08 -9.66
CA ASN A 223 -4.02 1.80 -8.37
C ASN A 223 -3.70 0.39 -7.85
N GLU A 224 -3.67 -0.62 -8.72
CA GLU A 224 -3.30 -1.98 -8.35
C GLU A 224 -1.84 -2.04 -7.86
N VAL A 225 -0.92 -1.38 -8.56
CA VAL A 225 0.50 -1.27 -8.16
C VAL A 225 0.63 -0.55 -6.82
N ILE A 226 -0.06 0.59 -6.62
CA ILE A 226 -0.01 1.36 -5.38
C ILE A 226 -0.56 0.54 -4.21
N SER A 227 -1.68 -0.15 -4.42
CA SER A 227 -2.29 -1.03 -3.41
C SER A 227 -1.36 -2.18 -3.04
N HIS A 228 -0.68 -2.76 -4.03
CA HIS A 228 0.31 -3.81 -3.79
C HIS A 228 1.53 -3.27 -3.02
N TYR A 229 2.01 -2.08 -3.36
CA TYR A 229 3.13 -1.44 -2.66
C TYR A 229 2.79 -1.17 -1.19
N GLU A 230 1.62 -0.59 -0.92
CA GLU A 230 1.14 -0.38 0.46
C GLU A 230 1.04 -1.69 1.23
N TYR A 231 0.48 -2.73 0.61
CA TYR A 231 0.40 -4.06 1.21
C TYR A 231 1.79 -4.61 1.59
N GLN A 232 2.81 -4.44 0.73
CA GLN A 232 4.19 -4.85 1.03
C GLN A 232 4.77 -4.07 2.21
N ILE A 233 4.56 -2.75 2.25
CA ILE A 233 4.99 -1.91 3.39
C ILE A 233 4.34 -2.38 4.69
N GLN A 234 3.04 -2.67 4.68
CA GLN A 234 2.33 -3.17 5.86
C GLN A 234 2.85 -4.54 6.31
N LEU A 235 3.10 -5.45 5.37
CA LEU A 235 3.69 -6.75 5.69
C LEU A 235 5.08 -6.60 6.33
N ASP A 236 5.94 -5.76 5.79
CA ASP A 236 7.27 -5.52 6.32
C ASP A 236 7.22 -4.86 7.70
N ASN A 237 6.31 -3.92 7.91
CA ASN A 237 6.08 -3.30 9.20
C ASN A 237 5.57 -4.32 10.24
N ASN A 238 4.63 -5.17 9.86
CA ASN A 238 4.10 -6.21 10.75
C ASN A 238 5.17 -7.25 11.11
N ARG A 239 6.00 -7.67 10.15
CA ARG A 239 7.14 -8.55 10.40
C ARG A 239 8.11 -7.90 11.38
N ARG A 240 8.47 -6.64 11.17
CA ARG A 240 9.36 -5.89 12.04
C ARG A 240 8.81 -5.74 13.46
N ILE A 241 7.52 -5.44 13.60
CA ILE A 241 6.88 -5.39 14.92
C ILE A 241 6.95 -6.77 15.60
N ALA A 242 6.71 -7.86 14.85
CA ALA A 242 6.82 -9.21 15.37
C ALA A 242 8.27 -9.54 15.81
N GLU A 243 9.27 -9.15 15.01
CA GLU A 243 10.69 -9.32 15.35
C GLU A 243 11.09 -8.52 16.59
N ILE A 244 10.64 -7.26 16.70
CA ILE A 244 10.88 -6.41 17.88
C ILE A 244 10.25 -7.02 19.14
N ARG A 245 9.07 -7.63 19.00
CA ARG A 245 8.36 -8.27 20.13
C ARG A 245 8.89 -9.65 20.46
N GLN A 246 9.56 -10.31 19.53
CA GLN A 246 10.17 -11.63 19.78
C GLN A 246 11.36 -11.49 20.73
N GLY A 247 11.46 -12.38 21.69
CA GLY A 247 12.57 -12.45 22.63
C GLY A 247 13.92 -12.64 21.93
N LEU A 248 14.92 -11.87 22.35
CA LEU A 248 16.27 -11.94 21.82
C LEU A 248 17.22 -12.52 22.88
N GLN A 249 18.06 -13.48 22.48
CA GLN A 249 19.05 -14.05 23.36
C GLN A 249 20.21 -13.08 23.60
N THR A 250 20.81 -13.18 24.77
CA THR A 250 21.92 -12.33 25.20
C THR A 250 23.10 -13.15 25.66
N GLU A 251 24.27 -12.56 25.59
CA GLU A 251 25.52 -13.13 26.12
C GLU A 251 26.38 -12.02 26.74
N MET A 252 27.12 -12.32 27.82
CA MET A 252 28.13 -11.38 28.31
C MET A 252 29.29 -11.32 27.32
N SER A 253 29.76 -10.12 27.02
CA SER A 253 30.77 -9.86 26.01
C SER A 253 31.56 -8.58 26.31
N PHE A 254 32.27 -8.09 25.31
CA PHE A 254 32.98 -6.82 25.36
C PHE A 254 32.58 -5.99 24.12
N ASN A 255 32.57 -4.67 24.26
CA ASN A 255 32.41 -3.78 23.14
C ASN A 255 33.73 -3.69 22.32
N LYS A 256 33.72 -2.90 21.24
CA LYS A 256 34.89 -2.69 20.36
C LYS A 256 36.09 -2.05 21.09
N ASP A 257 35.85 -1.34 22.18
CA ASP A 257 36.85 -0.63 22.96
C ASP A 257 37.42 -1.51 24.10
N GLY A 258 36.84 -2.71 24.29
CA GLY A 258 37.28 -3.70 25.30
C GLY A 258 36.54 -3.55 26.63
N ASP A 259 35.51 -2.70 26.71
CA ASP A 259 34.73 -2.54 27.94
C ASP A 259 33.66 -3.65 28.04
N PRO A 260 33.31 -4.06 29.30
CA PRO A 260 32.25 -5.05 29.52
C PRO A 260 30.92 -4.59 28.88
N ALA A 261 30.26 -5.49 28.16
CA ALA A 261 29.05 -5.23 27.42
C ALA A 261 28.16 -6.47 27.35
N ILE A 262 26.89 -6.29 27.05
CA ILE A 262 25.98 -7.39 26.77
C ILE A 262 25.81 -7.47 25.25
N LEU A 263 26.09 -8.64 24.67
CA LEU A 263 25.81 -8.96 23.28
C LEU A 263 24.38 -9.44 23.16
N VAL A 264 23.59 -8.79 22.36
CA VAL A 264 22.22 -9.17 21.98
C VAL A 264 22.24 -9.82 20.60
N LYS A 265 21.71 -11.03 20.46
CA LYS A 265 21.65 -11.79 19.20
C LYS A 265 20.51 -11.23 18.33
N GLY A 266 20.78 -10.14 17.67
CA GLY A 266 19.84 -9.44 16.78
C GLY A 266 20.46 -8.24 16.12
N GLN A 267 19.92 -7.89 14.95
CA GLN A 267 20.37 -6.73 14.20
C GLN A 267 20.02 -5.42 14.94
N TYR A 268 20.86 -4.42 14.77
CA TYR A 268 20.72 -3.11 15.43
C TYR A 268 19.31 -2.50 15.28
N ASP A 269 18.73 -2.60 14.07
CA ASP A 269 17.42 -1.99 13.79
C ASP A 269 16.23 -2.71 14.44
N VAL A 270 16.45 -3.94 14.94
CA VAL A 270 15.50 -4.69 15.78
C VAL A 270 15.79 -4.47 17.26
N VAL A 271 17.06 -4.52 17.65
CA VAL A 271 17.48 -4.36 19.05
C VAL A 271 17.20 -2.95 19.57
N TRP A 272 17.48 -1.91 18.75
CA TRP A 272 17.28 -0.53 19.17
C TRP A 272 15.85 -0.22 19.68
N PRO A 273 14.77 -0.44 18.90
CA PRO A 273 13.43 -0.21 19.42
C PRO A 273 13.05 -1.17 20.55
N ARG A 274 13.56 -2.41 20.57
CA ARG A 274 13.32 -3.34 21.65
C ARG A 274 13.97 -2.87 22.96
N MET A 275 15.15 -2.24 22.91
CA MET A 275 15.81 -1.67 24.09
C MET A 275 14.93 -0.67 24.81
N LEU A 276 14.16 0.15 24.09
CA LEU A 276 13.24 1.12 24.72
C LEU A 276 12.15 0.41 25.54
N LEU A 277 11.66 -0.74 25.07
CA LEU A 277 10.70 -1.56 25.80
C LEU A 277 11.34 -2.24 27.01
N VAL A 278 12.52 -2.80 26.82
CA VAL A 278 13.29 -3.48 27.87
C VAL A 278 13.65 -2.51 29.00
N LEU A 279 14.18 -1.33 28.65
CA LEU A 279 14.55 -0.32 29.64
C LEU A 279 13.33 0.14 30.46
N ARG A 280 12.22 0.39 29.81
CA ARG A 280 10.96 0.75 30.49
C ARG A 280 10.52 -0.34 31.47
N LYS A 281 10.60 -1.61 31.05
CA LYS A 281 10.25 -2.76 31.89
C LYS A 281 11.22 -2.90 33.08
N LEU A 282 12.48 -2.51 32.89
CA LEU A 282 13.51 -2.48 33.92
C LEU A 282 13.48 -1.23 34.82
N GLY A 283 12.45 -0.38 34.72
CA GLY A 283 12.32 0.82 35.55
C GLY A 283 13.16 2.01 35.12
N PHE A 284 13.67 2.01 33.88
CA PHE A 284 14.39 3.14 33.31
C PHE A 284 13.45 4.04 32.49
N ASP A 285 13.50 5.32 32.73
CA ASP A 285 12.90 6.34 31.89
C ASP A 285 13.90 6.87 30.89
N VAL A 286 13.57 6.82 29.60
CA VAL A 286 14.39 7.36 28.52
C VAL A 286 14.17 8.88 28.44
N LYS A 287 15.22 9.65 28.75
CA LYS A 287 15.19 11.13 28.71
C LYS A 287 15.51 11.65 27.32
N ASP A 288 16.49 11.07 26.66
CA ASP A 288 16.94 11.46 25.32
C ASP A 288 17.55 10.26 24.59
N LEU A 289 17.54 10.33 23.27
CA LEU A 289 18.08 9.25 22.42
C LEU A 289 18.65 9.81 21.12
N ASP A 290 19.80 9.27 20.73
CA ASP A 290 20.40 9.52 19.41
C ASP A 290 20.69 8.19 18.71
N LYS A 291 19.80 7.81 17.80
CA LYS A 291 19.92 6.58 17.02
C LYS A 291 21.16 6.60 16.12
N SER A 292 21.63 7.74 15.67
CA SER A 292 22.75 7.87 14.75
C SER A 292 24.08 7.53 15.43
N THR A 293 24.25 7.94 16.68
CA THR A 293 25.41 7.61 17.52
C THR A 293 25.19 6.35 18.35
N GLY A 294 23.93 5.89 18.47
CA GLY A 294 23.56 4.74 19.29
C GLY A 294 23.51 5.02 20.78
N LEU A 295 23.38 6.30 21.18
CA LEU A 295 23.41 6.69 22.59
C LEU A 295 22.00 6.90 23.14
N LEU A 296 21.75 6.32 24.33
CA LEU A 296 20.55 6.55 25.11
C LEU A 296 20.92 7.21 26.44
N PHE A 297 20.15 8.23 26.84
CA PHE A 297 20.22 8.86 28.14
C PHE A 297 18.98 8.44 28.94
N VAL A 298 19.19 7.82 30.09
CA VAL A 298 18.13 7.21 30.87
C VAL A 298 18.25 7.61 32.34
N THR A 299 17.12 7.66 33.04
CA THR A 299 17.08 7.78 34.49
C THR A 299 16.50 6.51 35.07
N PHE A 300 17.17 5.93 36.04
CA PHE A 300 16.63 4.85 36.84
C PHE A 300 15.93 5.44 38.06
N ASN A 301 14.63 5.17 38.21
CA ASN A 301 13.79 5.74 39.29
C ASN A 301 13.51 4.75 40.42
N GLY A 302 14.26 3.62 40.46
CA GLY A 302 13.95 2.55 41.36
C GLY A 302 12.81 1.64 40.86
N ASP A 303 12.45 0.65 41.62
CA ASP A 303 11.39 -0.31 41.30
C ASP A 303 10.12 -0.01 42.09
N ASP A 304 9.25 0.85 41.56
CA ASP A 304 7.95 1.16 42.17
C ASP A 304 7.00 -0.06 42.20
N ASP A 305 7.18 -1.04 41.30
CA ASP A 305 6.31 -2.21 41.14
C ASP A 305 6.83 -3.48 41.84
N GLY A 306 8.01 -3.43 42.50
CA GLY A 306 8.60 -4.57 43.24
C GLY A 306 9.01 -5.75 42.35
N TRP A 307 9.11 -5.55 41.02
CA TRP A 307 9.51 -6.59 40.08
C TRP A 307 10.95 -7.03 40.28
N TRP A 308 11.87 -6.09 40.52
CA TRP A 308 13.26 -6.34 40.90
C TRP A 308 13.37 -7.11 42.19
N ASN A 309 12.57 -6.74 43.19
CA ASN A 309 12.55 -7.43 44.50
C ASN A 309 12.05 -8.88 44.41
N ASN A 310 11.21 -9.19 43.41
CA ASN A 310 10.74 -10.56 43.18
C ASN A 310 11.75 -11.42 42.45
N LEU A 311 12.63 -10.81 41.63
CA LEU A 311 13.67 -11.51 40.89
C LEU A 311 14.91 -11.81 41.76
N PHE A 312 15.21 -10.90 42.68
CA PHE A 312 16.38 -11.01 43.58
C PHE A 312 15.92 -11.15 45.04
N SER A 313 15.99 -12.36 45.54
CA SER A 313 15.76 -12.65 46.97
C SER A 313 16.93 -12.16 47.85
N GLY A 314 17.45 -10.94 47.65
CA GLY A 314 18.57 -10.39 48.39
C GLY A 314 18.50 -8.86 48.52
N ASP A 315 18.87 -8.35 49.70
CA ASP A 315 18.96 -6.97 50.15
C ASP A 315 19.95 -6.07 49.36
N SER A 316 20.28 -6.33 48.09
CA SER A 316 21.22 -5.51 47.33
C SER A 316 20.49 -4.73 46.25
N GLU A 317 20.41 -3.41 46.42
CA GLU A 317 20.11 -2.46 45.32
C GLU A 317 21.16 -2.67 44.24
N LEU A 318 20.74 -3.13 43.04
CA LEU A 318 21.61 -3.39 41.91
C LEU A 318 22.14 -2.11 41.26
N LEU A 319 21.32 -1.06 41.28
CA LEU A 319 21.64 0.27 40.78
C LEU A 319 21.06 1.31 41.72
N ASP A 320 21.81 2.38 41.97
CA ASP A 320 21.31 3.56 42.67
C ASP A 320 20.35 4.34 41.76
N GLU A 321 19.34 5.02 42.35
CA GLU A 321 18.53 5.96 41.61
C GLU A 321 19.41 7.07 41.01
N GLY A 322 19.28 7.30 39.69
CA GLY A 322 20.13 8.29 39.02
C GLY A 322 20.11 8.23 37.52
N ASP A 323 20.92 9.06 36.92
CA ASP A 323 21.06 9.14 35.45
C ASP A 323 22.16 8.20 34.97
N TYR A 324 21.87 7.52 33.87
CA TYR A 324 22.76 6.56 33.22
C TYR A 324 22.77 6.77 31.72
N ARG A 325 23.76 6.17 31.07
CA ARG A 325 23.88 6.19 29.61
C ARG A 325 24.07 4.76 29.08
N LEU A 326 23.51 4.49 27.92
CA LEU A 326 23.74 3.24 27.24
C LEU A 326 24.26 3.52 25.83
N GLN A 327 25.33 2.81 25.46
CA GLN A 327 25.85 2.79 24.11
C GLN A 327 25.40 1.51 23.42
N ILE A 328 24.58 1.63 22.38
CA ILE A 328 24.12 0.54 21.55
C ILE A 328 24.89 0.59 20.24
N ALA A 329 25.64 -0.47 19.91
CA ALA A 329 26.50 -0.49 18.75
C ALA A 329 26.36 -1.78 17.95
N ARG A 330 26.54 -1.69 16.62
CA ARG A 330 26.56 -2.86 15.74
C ARG A 330 27.81 -3.70 15.97
N SER A 331 27.64 -5.01 16.05
CA SER A 331 28.71 -6.01 16.17
C SER A 331 28.46 -7.16 15.19
N GLY A 332 28.81 -6.98 13.92
CA GLY A 332 28.43 -7.91 12.85
C GLY A 332 26.90 -7.98 12.68
N ASP A 333 26.36 -9.20 12.76
CA ASP A 333 24.90 -9.46 12.72
C ASP A 333 24.22 -9.29 14.08
N ASN A 334 24.99 -8.98 15.13
CA ASN A 334 24.52 -8.77 16.49
C ASN A 334 24.68 -7.32 16.92
N THR A 335 24.23 -7.03 18.14
CA THR A 335 24.29 -5.68 18.71
C THR A 335 24.88 -5.76 20.12
N THR A 336 25.83 -4.89 20.44
CA THR A 336 26.37 -4.73 21.81
C THR A 336 25.66 -3.60 22.52
N VAL A 337 25.40 -3.80 23.82
CA VAL A 337 24.85 -2.81 24.75
C VAL A 337 25.88 -2.62 25.88
N THR A 338 26.42 -1.41 25.98
CA THR A 338 27.34 -1.00 27.03
C THR A 338 26.65 -0.07 27.97
N PHE A 339 26.56 -0.39 29.23
CA PHE A 339 26.04 0.47 30.28
C PHE A 339 27.16 1.36 30.82
N MET A 340 26.80 2.62 31.10
CA MET A 340 27.70 3.67 31.58
C MET A 340 27.01 4.48 32.66
N ASP A 341 27.79 5.08 33.55
CA ASP A 341 27.33 6.06 34.51
C ASP A 341 27.00 7.42 33.84
N ASP A 342 26.62 8.42 34.64
CA ASP A 342 26.30 9.78 34.21
C ASP A 342 27.52 10.55 33.67
N GLU A 343 28.75 10.12 33.98
CA GLU A 343 30.01 10.66 33.44
C GLU A 343 30.46 9.94 32.16
N SER A 344 29.68 8.98 31.64
CA SER A 344 30.01 8.13 30.47
C SER A 344 31.16 7.14 30.76
N GLN A 345 31.38 6.75 32.00
CA GLN A 345 32.36 5.68 32.33
C GLN A 345 31.63 4.33 32.17
N PRO A 346 32.21 3.38 31.43
CA PRO A 346 31.61 2.05 31.28
C PRO A 346 31.56 1.32 32.66
N PHE A 347 30.48 0.59 32.84
CA PHE A 347 30.31 -0.29 33.98
C PHE A 347 31.46 -1.34 34.09
N THR A 348 31.85 -1.64 35.29
CA THR A 348 32.82 -2.72 35.55
C THR A 348 32.22 -4.09 35.21
N ALA A 349 33.07 -5.10 35.01
CA ALA A 349 32.62 -6.46 34.75
C ALA A 349 31.68 -7.00 35.85
N LYS A 350 31.87 -6.56 37.10
CA LYS A 350 31.00 -6.96 38.23
C LYS A 350 29.61 -6.35 38.07
N GLU A 351 29.51 -5.04 37.82
CA GLU A 351 28.23 -4.35 37.63
C GLU A 351 27.45 -4.91 36.44
N VAL A 352 28.11 -5.18 35.29
CA VAL A 352 27.49 -5.84 34.13
C VAL A 352 27.03 -7.26 34.46
N THR A 353 27.77 -8.00 35.29
CA THR A 353 27.36 -9.34 35.73
C THR A 353 26.11 -9.28 36.60
N ASP A 354 26.11 -8.35 37.56
CA ASP A 354 24.98 -8.18 38.47
C ASP A 354 23.68 -7.74 37.70
N LEU A 355 23.82 -6.95 36.63
CA LEU A 355 22.73 -6.48 35.78
C LEU A 355 22.28 -7.49 34.72
N TYR A 356 23.13 -8.50 34.41
CA TYR A 356 22.93 -9.38 33.26
C TYR A 356 21.67 -10.22 33.35
N ASP A 357 21.41 -10.87 34.48
CA ASP A 357 20.27 -11.77 34.63
C ASP A 357 18.93 -11.07 34.44
N PRO A 358 18.60 -9.93 35.11
CA PRO A 358 17.36 -9.19 34.87
C PRO A 358 17.26 -8.65 33.45
N PHE A 359 18.35 -8.11 32.89
CA PHE A 359 18.39 -7.65 31.53
C PHE A 359 18.09 -8.79 30.52
N SER A 360 18.76 -9.94 30.72
CA SER A 360 18.58 -11.12 29.87
C SER A 360 17.14 -11.65 29.94
N GLU A 361 16.56 -11.72 31.13
CA GLU A 361 15.21 -12.20 31.33
C GLU A 361 14.20 -11.34 30.54
N VAL A 362 14.24 -10.02 30.68
CA VAL A 362 13.35 -9.13 29.95
C VAL A 362 13.66 -9.13 28.45
N MET A 363 14.93 -9.18 28.05
CA MET A 363 15.34 -9.22 26.65
C MET A 363 14.86 -10.49 25.95
N THR A 364 14.80 -11.63 26.64
CA THR A 364 14.34 -12.92 26.09
C THR A 364 12.82 -13.10 26.14
N GLN A 365 12.09 -12.25 26.84
CA GLN A 365 10.65 -12.35 26.98
C GLN A 365 9.94 -12.09 25.64
N ASP A 366 9.07 -13.03 25.20
CA ASP A 366 8.20 -12.82 24.05
C ASP A 366 7.04 -11.87 24.38
N ASN A 367 6.55 -11.13 23.37
CA ASN A 367 5.42 -10.22 23.47
C ASN A 367 5.57 -9.19 24.60
N LEU A 368 6.74 -8.57 24.67
CA LEU A 368 6.96 -7.47 25.61
C LEU A 368 5.94 -6.37 25.31
N ASP A 369 5.02 -6.15 26.24
CA ASP A 369 3.99 -5.12 26.11
C ASP A 369 4.55 -3.74 26.50
N ILE A 370 4.02 -2.71 25.81
CA ILE A 370 4.33 -1.29 26.04
C ILE A 370 3.55 -0.79 27.26
#